data_064ef302fd3e9683eaebb51c2ae6b229
#
_entry.id   064ef302fd3e9683eaebb51c2ae6b229
#
_cell.length_a   1.000
_cell.length_b   1.000
_cell.length_c   1.000
_cell.angle_alpha   90.00
_cell.angle_beta   90.00
_cell.angle_gamma   90.00
#
_symmetry.space_group_name_H-M   'P 1'
#
loop_
_entity.id
_entity.type
_entity.pdbx_description
1 polymer ?
#
loop_
_entity_poly.entity_id
_entity_poly.type
_entity_poly.pdbx_seq_one_letter_code
_entity_poly.pdbx_strand_id
1 'polypeptide(L)'
;MLSRDALKEFLVECHLRQLSDRTIKHERNSNNALLTFLEREYQITQIEDIRHVHLKGYIQYLIKMQRKETYINGLIKSFRAFFKYCVNEEYISVNPALKVSFQKEEIPKILTFKDEEVIRMVNYYKGTSFLQVRNKLIMILLFDTGIRNTELCTIKMGDLRENALSIYGKGKKIRYVPITPAIEKWLMKYLIIREKYIKDKIGYSEDYLFLSQKGKPLTKETIERVVKDCKAPCGIRKEIRCSPHTCRHYYAQKQLKNGCDVYTVSRILGHTNIAITKRYLESIQDEDILEIGCKTSPLISLKIR
;
A
#
# COMPACT_ATOMS: atom_id res chain seq x y z
N MET A 1 -29.17 -24.81 6.72
CA MET A 1 -28.53 -23.87 7.68
C MET A 1 -28.72 -22.44 7.23
N LEU A 2 -29.01 -21.48 8.18
CA LEU A 2 -29.13 -20.08 7.78
C LEU A 2 -27.80 -19.54 7.26
N SER A 3 -27.82 -18.89 6.10
CA SER A 3 -26.61 -18.36 5.45
C SER A 3 -25.88 -17.31 6.31
N ARG A 4 -26.63 -16.55 7.12
CA ARG A 4 -26.04 -15.58 8.06
C ARG A 4 -25.34 -16.23 9.26
N ASP A 5 -25.81 -17.41 9.69
CA ASP A 5 -25.14 -18.14 10.78
C ASP A 5 -23.87 -18.81 10.26
N ALA A 6 -23.90 -19.39 9.05
CA ALA A 6 -22.69 -19.85 8.37
C ALA A 6 -21.64 -18.73 8.22
N LEU A 7 -22.08 -17.49 7.92
CA LEU A 7 -21.15 -16.35 7.85
C LEU A 7 -20.55 -15.98 9.21
N LYS A 8 -21.33 -16.04 10.30
CA LYS A 8 -20.80 -15.80 11.66
C LYS A 8 -19.70 -16.79 11.99
N GLU A 9 -19.92 -18.08 11.73
CA GLU A 9 -18.97 -19.15 11.98
C GLU A 9 -17.69 -18.98 11.11
N PHE A 10 -17.86 -18.66 9.82
CA PHE A 10 -16.74 -18.32 8.95
C PHE A 10 -15.88 -17.17 9.50
N LEU A 11 -16.50 -16.15 10.08
CA LEU A 11 -15.76 -15.04 10.69
C LEU A 11 -15.02 -15.46 11.96
N VAL A 12 -15.57 -16.41 12.75
CA VAL A 12 -14.85 -17.02 13.88
C VAL A 12 -13.64 -17.79 13.37
N GLU A 13 -13.79 -18.61 12.32
CA GLU A 13 -12.65 -19.31 11.68
C GLU A 13 -11.57 -18.33 11.18
N CYS A 14 -11.97 -17.19 10.60
CA CYS A 14 -11.05 -16.13 10.22
C CYS A 14 -10.25 -15.57 11.42
N HIS A 15 -10.88 -15.44 12.59
CA HIS A 15 -10.20 -15.04 13.83
C HIS A 15 -9.24 -16.13 14.33
N LEU A 16 -9.65 -17.39 14.35
CA LEU A 16 -8.79 -18.53 14.73
C LEU A 16 -7.54 -18.62 13.85
N ARG A 17 -7.67 -18.31 12.55
CA ARG A 17 -6.54 -18.23 11.61
C ARG A 17 -5.72 -16.97 11.75
N GLN A 18 -5.98 -16.13 12.74
CA GLN A 18 -5.26 -14.87 13.01
C GLN A 18 -5.19 -13.93 11.80
N LEU A 19 -6.26 -13.87 11.01
CA LEU A 19 -6.35 -12.89 9.94
C LEU A 19 -6.44 -11.48 10.52
N SER A 20 -5.92 -10.48 9.78
CA SER A 20 -5.99 -9.09 10.25
C SER A 20 -7.45 -8.60 10.36
N ASP A 21 -7.75 -7.73 11.34
CA ASP A 21 -9.07 -7.12 11.52
C ASP A 21 -9.61 -6.49 10.24
N ARG A 22 -8.71 -5.89 9.44
CA ARG A 22 -9.07 -5.33 8.14
C ARG A 22 -9.54 -6.40 7.17
N THR A 23 -8.89 -7.56 7.14
CA THR A 23 -9.30 -8.71 6.30
C THR A 23 -10.65 -9.22 6.76
N ILE A 24 -10.82 -9.46 8.07
CA ILE A 24 -12.06 -9.95 8.65
C ILE A 24 -13.23 -8.98 8.37
N LYS A 25 -12.98 -7.68 8.52
CA LYS A 25 -13.97 -6.65 8.18
C LYS A 25 -14.34 -6.67 6.68
N HIS A 26 -13.35 -6.91 5.81
CA HIS A 26 -13.60 -7.06 4.37
C HIS A 26 -14.47 -8.29 4.10
N GLU A 27 -14.11 -9.47 4.63
CA GLU A 27 -14.90 -10.70 4.48
C GLU A 27 -16.33 -10.52 4.99
N ARG A 28 -16.49 -9.93 6.18
CA ARG A 28 -17.82 -9.62 6.74
C ARG A 28 -18.65 -8.75 5.81
N ASN A 29 -18.10 -7.61 5.39
CA ASN A 29 -18.85 -6.64 4.57
C ASN A 29 -19.20 -7.20 3.21
N SER A 30 -18.26 -7.91 2.57
CA SER A 30 -18.45 -8.49 1.23
C SER A 30 -19.53 -9.55 1.24
N ASN A 31 -19.47 -10.50 2.18
CA ASN A 31 -20.44 -11.59 2.25
C ASN A 31 -21.80 -11.11 2.78
N ASN A 32 -21.86 -10.19 3.75
CA ASN A 32 -23.13 -9.58 4.17
C ASN A 32 -23.85 -8.87 3.02
N ALA A 33 -23.11 -8.13 2.17
CA ALA A 33 -23.72 -7.45 1.02
C ALA A 33 -24.31 -8.45 0.03
N LEU A 34 -23.62 -9.58 -0.22
CA LEU A 34 -24.16 -10.66 -1.04
C LEU A 34 -25.42 -11.25 -0.41
N LEU A 35 -25.37 -11.68 0.86
CA LEU A 35 -26.51 -12.32 1.52
C LEU A 35 -27.73 -11.39 1.58
N THR A 36 -27.55 -10.12 1.87
CA THR A 36 -28.64 -9.13 1.85
C THR A 36 -29.25 -9.00 0.45
N PHE A 37 -28.46 -9.03 -0.61
CA PHE A 37 -28.97 -9.02 -1.98
C PHE A 37 -29.78 -10.29 -2.28
N LEU A 38 -29.27 -11.46 -1.87
CA LEU A 38 -29.94 -12.74 -2.11
C LEU A 38 -31.30 -12.85 -1.36
N GLU A 39 -31.35 -12.38 -0.12
CA GLU A 39 -32.56 -12.29 0.67
C GLU A 39 -33.60 -11.37 -0.01
N ARG A 40 -33.19 -10.21 -0.49
CA ARG A 40 -34.06 -9.22 -1.09
C ARG A 40 -34.59 -9.64 -2.46
N GLU A 41 -33.71 -10.10 -3.35
CA GLU A 41 -34.05 -10.35 -4.76
C GLU A 41 -34.56 -11.77 -5.02
N TYR A 42 -34.15 -12.75 -4.21
CA TYR A 42 -34.47 -14.17 -4.43
C TYR A 42 -35.13 -14.83 -3.24
N GLN A 43 -35.30 -14.13 -2.11
CA GLN A 43 -35.86 -14.66 -0.86
C GLN A 43 -35.08 -15.89 -0.31
N ILE A 44 -33.77 -15.97 -0.66
CA ILE A 44 -32.90 -17.06 -0.24
C ILE A 44 -32.28 -16.71 1.11
N THR A 45 -32.53 -17.55 2.11
CA THR A 45 -31.99 -17.46 3.46
C THR A 45 -31.11 -18.64 3.87
N GLN A 46 -31.27 -19.78 3.20
CA GLN A 46 -30.52 -21.01 3.47
C GLN A 46 -29.26 -21.08 2.60
N ILE A 47 -28.16 -21.59 3.17
CA ILE A 47 -26.90 -21.67 2.47
C ILE A 47 -26.92 -22.68 1.32
N GLU A 48 -27.69 -23.75 1.49
CA GLU A 48 -27.86 -24.85 0.54
C GLU A 48 -28.61 -24.42 -0.75
N ASP A 49 -29.43 -23.37 -0.66
CA ASP A 49 -30.21 -22.86 -1.79
C ASP A 49 -29.41 -21.92 -2.69
N ILE A 50 -28.21 -21.47 -2.22
CA ILE A 50 -27.37 -20.53 -2.95
C ILE A 50 -26.66 -21.22 -4.10
N ARG A 51 -27.02 -20.87 -5.33
CA ARG A 51 -26.44 -21.40 -6.57
C ARG A 51 -25.62 -20.36 -7.30
N HIS A 52 -24.74 -20.80 -8.19
CA HIS A 52 -23.89 -19.92 -8.99
C HIS A 52 -24.69 -18.88 -9.81
N VAL A 53 -25.91 -19.19 -10.22
CA VAL A 53 -26.79 -18.25 -10.96
C VAL A 53 -27.14 -17.02 -10.11
N HIS A 54 -27.38 -17.22 -8.82
CA HIS A 54 -27.69 -16.13 -7.89
C HIS A 54 -26.46 -15.19 -7.68
N LEU A 55 -25.27 -15.78 -7.58
CA LEU A 55 -24.02 -14.99 -7.52
C LEU A 55 -23.79 -14.20 -8.82
N LYS A 56 -24.04 -14.83 -9.98
CA LYS A 56 -24.00 -14.13 -11.28
C LYS A 56 -24.98 -12.97 -11.33
N GLY A 57 -26.20 -13.14 -10.81
CA GLY A 57 -27.19 -12.07 -10.67
C GLY A 57 -26.66 -10.90 -9.85
N TYR A 58 -26.00 -11.17 -8.72
CA TYR A 58 -25.36 -10.12 -7.90
C TYR A 58 -24.24 -9.41 -8.65
N ILE A 59 -23.38 -10.15 -9.35
CA ILE A 59 -22.31 -9.53 -10.18
C ILE A 59 -22.92 -8.66 -11.28
N GLN A 60 -23.98 -9.13 -11.95
CA GLN A 60 -24.68 -8.33 -12.97
C GLN A 60 -25.28 -7.04 -12.38
N TYR A 61 -25.86 -7.11 -11.18
CA TYR A 61 -26.31 -5.93 -10.44
C TYR A 61 -25.16 -4.94 -10.19
N LEU A 62 -24.00 -5.41 -9.73
CA LEU A 62 -22.83 -4.56 -9.49
C LEU A 62 -22.31 -3.91 -10.77
N ILE A 63 -22.30 -4.62 -11.90
CA ILE A 63 -21.94 -4.09 -13.21
C ILE A 63 -22.91 -2.98 -13.64
N LYS A 64 -24.23 -3.18 -13.49
CA LYS A 64 -25.24 -2.14 -13.75
C LYS A 64 -25.04 -0.90 -12.87
N MET A 65 -24.55 -1.07 -11.64
CA MET A 65 -24.17 0.00 -10.71
C MET A 65 -22.79 0.60 -11.03
N GLN A 66 -22.20 0.27 -12.17
CA GLN A 66 -20.89 0.77 -12.64
C GLN A 66 -19.75 0.60 -11.60
N ARG A 67 -19.79 -0.52 -10.86
CA ARG A 67 -18.68 -0.84 -9.94
C ARG A 67 -17.47 -1.31 -10.74
N LYS A 68 -16.26 -0.89 -10.29
CA LYS A 68 -14.99 -1.26 -10.94
C LYS A 68 -14.74 -2.77 -10.91
N GLU A 69 -14.16 -3.29 -11.96
CA GLU A 69 -13.82 -4.71 -12.14
C GLU A 69 -12.96 -5.22 -10.99
N THR A 70 -11.97 -4.43 -10.56
CA THR A 70 -11.09 -4.76 -9.43
C THR A 70 -11.86 -4.93 -8.11
N TYR A 71 -12.91 -4.13 -7.88
CA TYR A 71 -13.78 -4.26 -6.72
C TYR A 71 -14.61 -5.54 -6.82
N ILE A 72 -15.25 -5.78 -7.97
CA ILE A 72 -16.05 -6.99 -8.23
C ILE A 72 -15.18 -8.25 -8.05
N ASN A 73 -13.98 -8.26 -8.60
CA ASN A 73 -13.04 -9.36 -8.45
C ASN A 73 -12.59 -9.59 -7.00
N GLY A 74 -12.47 -8.51 -6.22
CA GLY A 74 -12.25 -8.57 -4.77
C GLY A 74 -13.38 -9.29 -4.04
N LEU A 75 -14.63 -8.98 -4.40
CA LEU A 75 -15.83 -9.66 -3.84
C LEU A 75 -15.87 -11.13 -4.24
N ILE A 76 -15.61 -11.48 -5.51
CA ILE A 76 -15.58 -12.87 -5.98
C ILE A 76 -14.55 -13.69 -5.18
N LYS A 77 -13.38 -13.12 -4.86
CA LYS A 77 -12.37 -13.78 -3.99
C LYS A 77 -12.91 -14.05 -2.59
N SER A 78 -13.60 -13.08 -2.01
CA SER A 78 -14.25 -13.22 -0.70
C SER A 78 -15.34 -14.30 -0.73
N PHE A 79 -16.21 -14.31 -1.75
CA PHE A 79 -17.24 -15.35 -1.90
C PHE A 79 -16.64 -16.74 -2.04
N ARG A 80 -15.57 -16.89 -2.85
CA ARG A 80 -14.88 -18.17 -2.99
C ARG A 80 -14.30 -18.67 -1.66
N ALA A 81 -13.80 -17.77 -0.82
CA ALA A 81 -13.27 -18.12 0.50
C ALA A 81 -14.40 -18.56 1.45
N PHE A 82 -15.49 -17.81 1.51
CA PHE A 82 -16.66 -18.13 2.33
C PHE A 82 -17.30 -19.49 1.93
N PHE A 83 -17.62 -19.66 0.67
CA PHE A 83 -18.23 -20.91 0.21
C PHE A 83 -17.25 -22.10 0.25
N LYS A 84 -15.93 -21.88 0.18
CA LYS A 84 -14.95 -22.93 0.46
C LYS A 84 -15.04 -23.40 1.92
N TYR A 85 -15.19 -22.46 2.86
CA TYR A 85 -15.45 -22.79 4.27
C TYR A 85 -16.73 -23.63 4.40
N CYS A 86 -17.84 -23.18 3.80
CA CYS A 86 -19.10 -23.92 3.85
C CYS A 86 -19.01 -25.34 3.27
N VAL A 87 -18.17 -25.59 2.27
CA VAL A 87 -17.91 -26.94 1.75
C VAL A 87 -17.08 -27.75 2.75
N ASN A 88 -16.06 -27.16 3.38
CA ASN A 88 -15.23 -27.85 4.35
C ASN A 88 -16.01 -28.27 5.61
N GLU A 89 -17.00 -27.46 6.02
CA GLU A 89 -17.92 -27.75 7.14
C GLU A 89 -19.15 -28.58 6.70
N GLU A 90 -19.12 -29.10 5.47
CA GLU A 90 -20.18 -29.96 4.93
C GLU A 90 -21.59 -29.32 4.87
N TYR A 91 -21.69 -27.97 4.94
CA TYR A 91 -22.97 -27.26 4.81
C TYR A 91 -23.49 -27.31 3.38
N ILE A 92 -22.59 -27.39 2.39
CA ILE A 92 -22.89 -27.55 0.98
C ILE A 92 -21.86 -28.50 0.33
N SER A 93 -22.28 -29.22 -0.70
CA SER A 93 -21.38 -30.17 -1.39
C SER A 93 -20.47 -29.51 -2.42
N VAL A 94 -20.83 -28.35 -2.97
CA VAL A 94 -20.09 -27.67 -4.05
C VAL A 94 -20.06 -26.17 -3.82
N ASN A 95 -18.88 -25.58 -4.02
CA ASN A 95 -18.69 -24.14 -3.92
C ASN A 95 -19.29 -23.42 -5.16
N PRO A 96 -20.42 -22.69 -5.04
CA PRO A 96 -21.09 -22.06 -6.18
C PRO A 96 -20.25 -20.89 -6.77
N ALA A 97 -19.35 -20.28 -5.98
CA ALA A 97 -18.55 -19.15 -6.44
C ALA A 97 -17.42 -19.56 -7.41
N LEU A 98 -17.08 -20.84 -7.52
CA LEU A 98 -16.07 -21.30 -8.49
C LEU A 98 -16.57 -21.18 -9.95
N LYS A 99 -17.87 -21.27 -10.18
CA LYS A 99 -18.51 -21.09 -11.51
C LYS A 99 -18.72 -19.63 -11.88
N VAL A 100 -18.25 -18.68 -11.05
CA VAL A 100 -18.29 -17.24 -11.34
C VAL A 100 -16.91 -16.80 -11.82
N SER A 101 -16.82 -16.34 -13.07
CA SER A 101 -15.58 -15.84 -13.68
C SER A 101 -15.21 -14.47 -13.15
N PHE A 102 -13.90 -14.21 -13.05
CA PHE A 102 -13.40 -12.86 -12.80
C PHE A 102 -13.70 -11.95 -14.00
N GLN A 103 -13.95 -10.66 -13.70
CA GLN A 103 -14.05 -9.63 -14.72
C GLN A 103 -12.66 -9.36 -15.30
N LYS A 104 -12.61 -9.08 -16.61
CA LYS A 104 -11.36 -8.69 -17.27
C LYS A 104 -10.94 -7.30 -16.73
N GLU A 105 -9.82 -7.26 -16.04
CA GLU A 105 -9.25 -6.00 -15.54
C GLU A 105 -8.34 -5.39 -16.61
N GLU A 106 -8.54 -4.12 -16.90
CA GLU A 106 -7.50 -3.34 -17.59
C GLU A 106 -6.40 -3.01 -16.59
N ILE A 107 -5.16 -3.26 -16.97
CA ILE A 107 -4.01 -2.88 -16.15
C ILE A 107 -3.68 -1.41 -16.47
N PRO A 108 -4.09 -0.45 -15.63
CA PRO A 108 -3.82 0.95 -15.92
C PRO A 108 -2.32 1.22 -15.80
N LYS A 109 -1.79 2.06 -16.70
CA LYS A 109 -0.42 2.59 -16.58
C LYS A 109 -0.29 3.31 -15.21
N ILE A 110 0.79 3.02 -14.52
CA ILE A 110 1.06 3.64 -13.23
C ILE A 110 1.56 5.06 -13.48
N LEU A 111 0.67 6.03 -13.33
CA LEU A 111 1.01 7.44 -13.39
C LEU A 111 1.65 7.88 -12.07
N THR A 112 2.75 8.63 -12.16
CA THR A 112 3.47 9.15 -11.01
C THR A 112 3.95 10.58 -11.24
N PHE A 113 4.64 11.14 -10.26
CA PHE A 113 5.21 12.48 -10.32
C PHE A 113 6.32 12.60 -11.38
N LYS A 114 6.51 13.82 -11.91
CA LYS A 114 7.71 14.19 -12.64
C LYS A 114 8.80 14.64 -11.67
N ASP A 115 10.05 14.64 -12.09
CA ASP A 115 11.21 15.02 -11.26
C ASP A 115 11.05 16.45 -10.71
N GLU A 116 10.60 17.40 -11.55
CA GLU A 116 10.38 18.79 -11.15
C GLU A 116 9.25 18.92 -10.10
N GLU A 117 8.22 18.08 -10.20
CA GLU A 117 7.15 18.04 -9.21
C GLU A 117 7.69 17.56 -7.86
N VAL A 118 8.52 16.51 -7.86
CA VAL A 118 9.17 15.98 -6.64
C VAL A 118 10.08 17.02 -6.01
N ILE A 119 10.90 17.71 -6.80
CA ILE A 119 11.78 18.79 -6.31
C ILE A 119 10.94 19.87 -5.61
N ARG A 120 9.83 20.32 -6.22
CA ARG A 120 8.94 21.31 -5.60
C ARG A 120 8.30 20.79 -4.33
N MET A 121 7.82 19.54 -4.31
CA MET A 121 7.18 18.92 -3.13
C MET A 121 8.17 18.75 -1.97
N VAL A 122 9.36 18.22 -2.25
CA VAL A 122 10.41 18.06 -1.24
C VAL A 122 10.84 19.44 -0.68
N ASN A 123 10.81 20.50 -1.48
CA ASN A 123 11.15 21.86 -1.07
C ASN A 123 9.99 22.70 -0.53
N TYR A 124 8.80 22.14 -0.44
CA TYR A 124 7.63 22.84 0.06
C TYR A 124 7.73 23.22 1.54
N TYR A 125 8.18 22.27 2.38
CA TYR A 125 8.38 22.51 3.80
C TYR A 125 9.74 23.18 4.05
N LYS A 126 9.75 24.54 4.22
CA LYS A 126 10.97 25.35 4.32
C LYS A 126 11.27 25.83 5.73
N GLY A 127 10.30 25.81 6.65
CA GLY A 127 10.43 26.37 7.98
C GLY A 127 11.37 25.58 8.91
N THR A 128 11.66 26.19 10.05
CA THR A 128 12.52 25.63 11.10
C THR A 128 11.75 25.06 12.29
N SER A 129 10.41 25.21 12.31
CA SER A 129 9.59 24.65 13.37
C SER A 129 9.57 23.13 13.34
N PHE A 130 9.25 22.52 14.48
CA PHE A 130 9.15 21.06 14.61
C PHE A 130 8.31 20.41 13.50
N LEU A 131 7.11 20.96 13.23
CA LEU A 131 6.22 20.40 12.20
C LEU A 131 6.81 20.54 10.78
N GLN A 132 7.45 21.65 10.47
CA GLN A 132 8.04 21.89 9.15
C GLN A 132 9.22 20.95 8.90
N VAL A 133 10.13 20.81 9.86
CA VAL A 133 11.28 19.91 9.73
C VAL A 133 10.86 18.45 9.69
N ARG A 134 9.89 18.06 10.55
CA ARG A 134 9.29 16.73 10.52
C ARG A 134 8.69 16.39 9.15
N ASN A 135 7.84 17.29 8.63
CA ASN A 135 7.16 17.07 7.36
C ASN A 135 8.15 17.02 6.19
N LYS A 136 9.21 17.84 6.25
CA LYS A 136 10.31 17.77 5.27
C LYS A 136 10.99 16.41 5.25
N LEU A 137 11.35 15.89 6.43
CA LEU A 137 11.97 14.57 6.55
C LEU A 137 11.02 13.45 6.08
N ILE A 138 9.71 13.55 6.40
CA ILE A 138 8.70 12.61 5.90
C ILE A 138 8.69 12.60 4.38
N MET A 139 8.69 13.76 3.73
CA MET A 139 8.71 13.86 2.26
C MET A 139 9.96 13.23 1.67
N ILE A 140 11.14 13.51 2.25
CA ILE A 140 12.40 12.92 1.81
C ILE A 140 12.36 11.39 1.94
N LEU A 141 11.95 10.85 3.09
CA LEU A 141 11.84 9.41 3.29
C LEU A 141 10.88 8.74 2.29
N LEU A 142 9.73 9.36 2.03
CA LEU A 142 8.76 8.80 1.08
C LEU A 142 9.32 8.71 -0.34
N PHE A 143 10.06 9.74 -0.80
CA PHE A 143 10.60 9.79 -2.15
C PHE A 143 11.93 9.04 -2.31
N ASP A 144 12.72 8.94 -1.25
CA ASP A 144 14.08 8.39 -1.33
C ASP A 144 14.18 6.92 -0.87
N THR A 145 13.11 6.39 -0.28
CA THR A 145 13.06 4.99 0.17
C THR A 145 11.86 4.21 -0.32
N GLY A 146 10.84 4.89 -0.79
CA GLY A 146 9.57 4.25 -1.16
C GLY A 146 8.87 3.52 -0.01
N ILE A 147 9.15 3.87 1.25
CA ILE A 147 8.55 3.27 2.44
C ILE A 147 7.02 3.34 2.43
N ARG A 148 6.35 2.31 2.97
CA ARG A 148 4.89 2.35 3.08
C ARG A 148 4.45 3.32 4.17
N ASN A 149 3.31 3.99 3.95
CA ASN A 149 2.71 4.90 4.91
C ASN A 149 2.56 4.28 6.32
N THR A 150 2.09 3.03 6.37
CA THR A 150 1.94 2.30 7.64
C THR A 150 3.26 2.05 8.36
N GLU A 151 4.30 1.73 7.60
CA GLU A 151 5.64 1.45 8.13
C GLU A 151 6.25 2.73 8.70
N LEU A 152 6.12 3.86 7.97
CA LEU A 152 6.63 5.15 8.42
C LEU A 152 6.01 5.61 9.75
N CYS A 153 4.71 5.30 9.99
CA CYS A 153 4.05 5.60 11.27
C CYS A 153 4.63 4.81 12.45
N THR A 154 5.21 3.66 12.20
CA THR A 154 5.64 2.71 13.23
C THR A 154 7.15 2.68 13.48
N ILE A 155 7.92 3.49 12.77
CA ILE A 155 9.37 3.59 12.99
C ILE A 155 9.65 4.04 14.41
N LYS A 156 10.52 3.31 15.09
CA LYS A 156 11.01 3.62 16.43
C LYS A 156 12.40 4.22 16.38
N MET A 157 12.81 4.88 17.46
CA MET A 157 14.17 5.40 17.60
C MET A 157 15.23 4.29 17.51
N GLY A 158 14.92 3.11 18.09
CA GLY A 158 15.81 1.92 18.03
C GLY A 158 15.91 1.26 16.66
N ASP A 159 15.11 1.69 15.66
CA ASP A 159 15.20 1.17 14.29
C ASP A 159 16.25 1.88 13.45
N LEU A 160 16.78 3.02 13.95
CA LEU A 160 17.88 3.75 13.33
C LEU A 160 19.18 2.98 13.52
N ARG A 161 19.85 2.69 12.42
CA ARG A 161 21.21 2.12 12.37
C ARG A 161 22.14 3.16 11.77
N GLU A 162 23.44 2.93 11.87
CA GLU A 162 24.47 3.85 11.35
C GLU A 162 24.22 4.23 9.88
N ASN A 163 24.00 3.24 8.99
CA ASN A 163 23.84 3.46 7.55
C ASN A 163 22.49 2.95 7.01
N ALA A 164 21.57 2.53 7.87
CA ALA A 164 20.31 1.93 7.44
C ALA A 164 19.16 2.17 8.43
N LEU A 165 17.95 2.14 7.91
CA LEU A 165 16.73 2.14 8.69
C LEU A 165 16.10 0.75 8.65
N SER A 166 15.87 0.14 9.82
CA SER A 166 15.17 -1.14 9.95
C SER A 166 13.67 -0.95 9.78
N ILE A 167 13.06 -1.64 8.82
CA ILE A 167 11.62 -1.54 8.55
C ILE A 167 10.97 -2.91 8.75
N TYR A 168 9.96 -2.94 9.61
CA TYR A 168 9.16 -4.13 9.90
C TYR A 168 7.98 -4.22 8.93
N GLY A 169 8.00 -5.24 8.08
CA GLY A 169 6.95 -5.53 7.11
C GLY A 169 5.88 -6.50 7.64
N LYS A 170 4.94 -6.85 6.78
CA LYS A 170 3.92 -7.87 7.07
C LYS A 170 4.58 -9.23 7.39
N GLY A 171 4.12 -9.90 8.45
CA GLY A 171 4.67 -11.20 8.88
C GLY A 171 6.01 -11.09 9.62
N LYS A 172 6.26 -9.96 10.30
CA LYS A 172 7.49 -9.70 11.09
C LYS A 172 8.80 -9.77 10.27
N LYS A 173 8.72 -9.71 8.93
CA LYS A 173 9.93 -9.67 8.10
C LYS A 173 10.59 -8.30 8.19
N ILE A 174 11.87 -8.29 8.51
CA ILE A 174 12.68 -7.08 8.59
C ILE A 174 13.35 -6.86 7.23
N ARG A 175 13.38 -5.62 6.76
CA ARG A 175 14.22 -5.17 5.67
C ARG A 175 14.96 -3.91 6.06
N TYR A 176 16.08 -3.71 5.43
CA TYR A 176 16.92 -2.53 5.63
C TYR A 176 16.76 -1.58 4.44
N VAL A 177 16.63 -0.31 4.75
CA VAL A 177 16.56 0.76 3.75
C VAL A 177 17.76 1.68 4.00
N PRO A 178 18.55 2.03 2.96
CA PRO A 178 19.74 2.84 3.15
C PRO A 178 19.38 4.24 3.63
N ILE A 179 20.22 4.80 4.51
CA ILE A 179 20.19 6.21 4.89
C ILE A 179 21.09 6.96 3.92
N THR A 180 20.48 7.70 2.99
CA THR A 180 21.20 8.54 2.04
C THR A 180 21.68 9.83 2.70
N PRO A 181 22.65 10.55 2.12
CA PRO A 181 23.10 11.85 2.67
C PRO A 181 21.96 12.86 2.83
N ALA A 182 20.94 12.80 1.97
CA ALA A 182 19.76 13.65 2.08
C ALA A 182 18.91 13.30 3.32
N ILE A 183 18.69 12.01 3.57
CA ILE A 183 17.99 11.52 4.76
C ILE A 183 18.79 11.88 6.01
N GLU A 184 20.07 11.57 6.05
CA GLU A 184 20.95 11.81 7.19
C GLU A 184 20.93 13.28 7.64
N LYS A 185 21.15 14.20 6.70
CA LYS A 185 21.12 15.65 6.97
C LYS A 185 19.83 16.10 7.66
N TRP A 186 18.67 15.64 7.14
CA TRP A 186 17.38 16.09 7.67
C TRP A 186 16.95 15.29 8.90
N LEU A 187 17.41 14.05 9.05
CA LEU A 187 17.23 13.25 10.25
C LEU A 187 17.94 13.88 11.44
N MET A 188 19.23 14.24 11.32
CA MET A 188 19.96 14.93 12.38
C MET A 188 19.27 16.22 12.80
N LYS A 189 18.88 17.05 11.83
CA LYS A 189 18.16 18.29 12.12
C LYS A 189 16.83 18.04 12.83
N TYR A 190 16.11 17.00 12.41
CA TYR A 190 14.84 16.62 13.03
C TYR A 190 15.04 16.12 14.47
N LEU A 191 16.02 15.29 14.73
CA LEU A 191 16.29 14.73 16.07
C LEU A 191 16.58 15.83 17.09
N ILE A 192 17.42 16.82 16.73
CA ILE A 192 17.73 17.97 17.59
C ILE A 192 16.45 18.77 17.93
N ILE A 193 15.63 19.04 16.92
CA ILE A 193 14.39 19.82 17.12
C ILE A 193 13.34 18.99 17.85
N ARG A 194 13.26 17.69 17.58
CA ARG A 194 12.37 16.75 18.26
C ARG A 194 12.67 16.71 19.75
N GLU A 195 13.91 16.56 20.14
CA GLU A 195 14.32 16.51 21.54
C GLU A 195 13.89 17.78 22.30
N LYS A 196 14.17 18.95 21.75
CA LYS A 196 13.70 20.24 22.33
C LYS A 196 12.18 20.31 22.44
N TYR A 197 11.48 19.83 21.41
CA TYR A 197 10.01 19.94 21.33
C TYR A 197 9.30 19.05 22.34
N ILE A 198 9.86 17.89 22.71
CA ILE A 198 9.23 16.93 23.61
C ILE A 198 9.57 17.16 25.09
N LYS A 199 10.67 17.86 25.40
CA LYS A 199 11.11 18.12 26.79
C LYS A 199 10.00 18.68 27.68
N ASP A 200 9.16 19.54 27.12
CA ASP A 200 8.10 20.24 27.86
C ASP A 200 6.74 19.56 27.76
N LYS A 201 6.66 18.34 27.19
CA LYS A 201 5.39 17.64 26.96
C LYS A 201 5.25 16.40 27.82
N ILE A 202 4.24 16.42 28.69
CA ILE A 202 3.88 15.27 29.52
C ILE A 202 3.23 14.17 28.67
N GLY A 203 3.65 12.90 28.83
CA GLY A 203 3.03 11.73 28.22
C GLY A 203 3.25 11.59 26.70
N TYR A 204 4.38 12.05 26.18
CA TYR A 204 4.80 11.79 24.80
C TYR A 204 5.28 10.34 24.61
N SER A 205 5.22 9.89 23.33
CA SER A 205 5.64 8.54 22.96
C SER A 205 7.10 8.54 22.50
N GLU A 206 8.02 8.44 23.47
CA GLU A 206 9.47 8.59 23.27
C GLU A 206 10.04 7.62 22.23
N ASP A 207 9.55 6.39 22.22
CA ASP A 207 10.03 5.32 21.35
C ASP A 207 9.86 5.61 19.86
N TYR A 208 8.84 6.38 19.48
CA TYR A 208 8.52 6.60 18.07
C TYR A 208 9.37 7.72 17.45
N LEU A 209 9.93 7.46 16.27
CA LEU A 209 10.69 8.47 15.53
C LEU A 209 9.83 9.69 15.23
N PHE A 210 8.66 9.48 14.64
CA PHE A 210 7.77 10.57 14.22
C PHE A 210 6.60 10.78 15.18
N LEU A 211 6.49 12.01 15.66
CA LEU A 211 5.46 12.42 16.60
C LEU A 211 4.51 13.46 16.00
N SER A 212 3.27 13.40 16.43
CA SER A 212 2.25 14.43 16.16
C SER A 212 2.55 15.70 16.98
N GLN A 213 1.79 16.76 16.70
CA GLN A 213 1.85 17.99 17.51
C GLN A 213 1.56 17.75 19.01
N LYS A 214 0.82 16.70 19.33
CA LYS A 214 0.47 16.32 20.71
C LYS A 214 1.48 15.33 21.33
N GLY A 215 2.62 15.05 20.69
CA GLY A 215 3.61 14.09 21.19
C GLY A 215 3.20 12.61 21.06
N LYS A 216 2.12 12.29 20.37
CA LYS A 216 1.68 10.91 20.11
C LYS A 216 2.23 10.41 18.75
N PRO A 217 2.31 9.09 18.52
CA PRO A 217 2.72 8.55 17.22
C PRO A 217 1.90 9.14 16.07
N LEU A 218 2.49 9.25 14.88
CA LEU A 218 1.76 9.70 13.69
C LEU A 218 0.75 8.67 13.25
N THR A 219 -0.36 9.16 12.71
CA THR A 219 -1.35 8.35 12.00
C THR A 219 -1.13 8.41 10.49
N LYS A 220 -1.66 7.41 9.78
CA LYS A 220 -1.61 7.36 8.31
C LYS A 220 -2.24 8.60 7.67
N GLU A 221 -3.32 9.08 8.24
CA GLU A 221 -4.06 10.26 7.77
C GLU A 221 -3.21 11.52 7.88
N THR A 222 -2.37 11.61 8.92
CA THR A 222 -1.43 12.74 9.06
C THR A 222 -0.40 12.74 7.93
N ILE A 223 0.20 11.58 7.62
CA ILE A 223 1.18 11.46 6.53
C ILE A 223 0.52 11.71 5.18
N GLU A 224 -0.70 11.18 4.96
CA GLU A 224 -1.47 11.45 3.74
C GLU A 224 -1.72 12.94 3.57
N ARG A 225 -2.05 13.66 4.66
CA ARG A 225 -2.24 15.11 4.65
C ARG A 225 -0.94 15.83 4.28
N VAL A 226 0.20 15.46 4.88
CA VAL A 226 1.51 16.03 4.55
C VAL A 226 1.79 15.98 3.05
N VAL A 227 1.51 14.84 2.40
CA VAL A 227 1.69 14.73 0.95
C VAL A 227 0.62 15.51 0.17
N LYS A 228 -0.63 15.46 0.61
CA LYS A 228 -1.76 16.11 -0.07
C LYS A 228 -1.66 17.64 -0.05
N ASP A 229 -1.18 18.21 1.05
CA ASP A 229 -1.04 19.65 1.22
C ASP A 229 -0.08 20.30 0.21
N CYS A 230 0.85 19.51 -0.34
CA CYS A 230 1.75 19.96 -1.40
C CYS A 230 1.05 20.12 -2.78
N LYS A 231 -0.14 19.51 -3.00
CA LYS A 231 -0.72 19.38 -4.35
C LYS A 231 -0.89 20.72 -5.06
N ALA A 232 -1.66 21.61 -4.48
CA ALA A 232 -1.96 22.91 -5.09
C ALA A 232 -0.75 23.86 -5.07
N PRO A 233 -0.06 24.07 -3.90
CA PRO A 233 1.09 24.98 -3.85
C PRO A 233 2.26 24.57 -4.75
N CYS A 234 2.44 23.27 -5.01
CA CYS A 234 3.52 22.78 -5.88
C CYS A 234 3.08 22.63 -7.35
N GLY A 235 1.87 23.00 -7.72
CA GLY A 235 1.38 22.89 -9.11
C GLY A 235 1.42 21.46 -9.62
N ILE A 236 0.98 20.49 -8.81
CA ILE A 236 0.96 19.09 -9.22
C ILE A 236 -0.20 18.84 -10.19
N ARG A 237 0.08 18.13 -11.27
CA ARG A 237 -0.89 17.79 -12.32
C ARG A 237 -2.17 17.21 -11.73
N LYS A 238 -3.34 17.57 -12.33
CA LYS A 238 -4.68 17.18 -11.80
C LYS A 238 -4.87 15.66 -11.76
N GLU A 239 -4.38 14.95 -12.76
CA GLU A 239 -4.47 13.49 -12.90
C GLU A 239 -3.62 12.73 -11.87
N ILE A 240 -2.64 13.39 -11.23
CA ILE A 240 -1.79 12.76 -10.23
C ILE A 240 -2.45 12.81 -8.85
N ARG A 241 -2.64 11.65 -8.27
CA ARG A 241 -3.05 11.52 -6.87
C ARG A 241 -1.87 11.79 -5.95
N CYS A 242 -1.89 12.91 -5.22
CA CYS A 242 -0.90 13.18 -4.18
C CYS A 242 -1.14 12.27 -2.98
N SER A 243 -0.35 11.22 -2.88
CA SER A 243 -0.43 10.24 -1.78
C SER A 243 0.93 9.57 -1.53
N PRO A 244 1.19 9.04 -0.32
CA PRO A 244 2.40 8.27 -0.03
C PRO A 244 2.61 7.09 -0.98
N HIS A 245 1.52 6.50 -1.47
CA HIS A 245 1.58 5.40 -2.43
C HIS A 245 2.13 5.86 -3.80
N THR A 246 1.74 7.06 -4.24
CA THR A 246 2.28 7.65 -5.48
C THR A 246 3.77 8.02 -5.32
N CYS A 247 4.21 8.47 -4.13
CA CYS A 247 5.64 8.68 -3.85
C CYS A 247 6.41 7.36 -3.98
N ARG A 248 5.87 6.27 -3.45
CA ARG A 248 6.47 4.94 -3.60
C ARG A 248 6.49 4.45 -5.06
N HIS A 249 5.48 4.75 -5.85
CA HIS A 249 5.48 4.46 -7.29
C HIS A 249 6.59 5.23 -8.01
N TYR A 250 6.72 6.53 -7.69
CA TYR A 250 7.81 7.34 -8.23
C TYR A 250 9.19 6.74 -7.88
N TYR A 251 9.42 6.42 -6.59
CA TYR A 251 10.67 5.79 -6.16
C TYR A 251 10.98 4.53 -6.97
N ALA A 252 10.00 3.62 -7.09
CA ALA A 252 10.19 2.38 -7.82
C ALA A 252 10.56 2.61 -9.29
N GLN A 253 9.82 3.46 -10.00
CA GLN A 253 10.09 3.80 -11.39
C GLN A 253 11.44 4.49 -11.55
N LYS A 254 11.77 5.45 -10.66
CA LYS A 254 13.02 6.19 -10.74
C LYS A 254 14.24 5.30 -10.49
N GLN A 255 14.16 4.37 -9.52
CA GLN A 255 15.23 3.40 -9.28
C GLN A 255 15.49 2.52 -10.50
N LEU A 256 14.43 2.01 -11.14
CA LEU A 256 14.54 1.21 -12.36
C LEU A 256 15.14 2.03 -13.54
N LYS A 257 14.69 3.27 -13.72
CA LYS A 257 15.24 4.19 -14.73
C LYS A 257 16.71 4.56 -14.46
N ASN A 258 17.12 4.57 -13.20
CA ASN A 258 18.51 4.77 -12.81
C ASN A 258 19.38 3.51 -12.98
N GLY A 259 18.83 2.40 -13.49
CA GLY A 259 19.55 1.15 -13.75
C GLY A 259 19.56 0.15 -12.60
N CYS A 260 18.83 0.42 -11.51
CA CYS A 260 18.70 -0.55 -10.43
C CYS A 260 17.87 -1.76 -10.91
N ASP A 261 18.32 -2.97 -10.65
CA ASP A 261 17.61 -4.16 -11.09
C ASP A 261 16.29 -4.39 -10.32
N VAL A 262 15.36 -5.10 -10.95
CA VAL A 262 14.01 -5.33 -10.43
C VAL A 262 14.01 -6.09 -9.10
N TYR A 263 14.96 -7.02 -8.90
CA TYR A 263 15.06 -7.80 -7.69
C TYR A 263 15.49 -6.91 -6.51
N THR A 264 16.52 -6.10 -6.70
CA THR A 264 17.00 -5.13 -5.70
C THR A 264 15.90 -4.15 -5.31
N VAL A 265 15.20 -3.54 -6.30
CA VAL A 265 14.06 -2.65 -6.03
C VAL A 265 12.95 -3.39 -5.27
N SER A 266 12.62 -4.62 -5.65
CA SER A 266 11.63 -5.45 -4.96
C SER A 266 12.01 -5.71 -3.50
N ARG A 267 13.28 -6.00 -3.22
CA ARG A 267 13.80 -6.24 -1.87
C ARG A 267 13.73 -4.98 -1.01
N ILE A 268 14.20 -3.84 -1.51
CA ILE A 268 14.14 -2.55 -0.80
C ILE A 268 12.69 -2.17 -0.49
N LEU A 269 11.80 -2.32 -1.45
CA LEU A 269 10.38 -2.06 -1.25
C LEU A 269 9.69 -3.09 -0.34
N GLY A 270 10.26 -4.27 -0.16
CA GLY A 270 9.66 -5.36 0.61
C GLY A 270 8.40 -5.91 -0.05
N HIS A 271 8.45 -6.17 -1.37
CA HIS A 271 7.42 -6.90 -2.08
C HIS A 271 7.60 -8.40 -1.84
N THR A 272 6.53 -9.08 -1.45
CA THR A 272 6.53 -10.54 -1.27
C THR A 272 6.53 -11.29 -2.61
N ASN A 273 6.07 -10.61 -3.68
CA ASN A 273 6.04 -11.13 -5.03
C ASN A 273 6.67 -10.10 -5.98
N ILE A 274 7.68 -10.52 -6.72
CA ILE A 274 8.40 -9.68 -7.69
C ILE A 274 7.48 -9.19 -8.82
N ALA A 275 6.38 -9.90 -9.11
CA ALA A 275 5.40 -9.47 -10.09
C ALA A 275 4.83 -8.08 -9.80
N ILE A 276 4.79 -7.67 -8.53
CA ILE A 276 4.36 -6.32 -8.13
C ILE A 276 5.35 -5.27 -8.66
N THR A 277 6.65 -5.58 -8.60
CA THR A 277 7.72 -4.68 -9.09
C THR A 277 7.80 -4.70 -10.62
N LYS A 278 7.58 -5.85 -11.27
CA LYS A 278 7.56 -5.95 -12.74
C LYS A 278 6.57 -4.98 -13.39
N ARG A 279 5.46 -4.66 -12.73
CA ARG A 279 4.49 -3.68 -13.24
C ARG A 279 5.09 -2.29 -13.49
N TYR A 280 6.18 -1.94 -12.81
CA TYR A 280 6.87 -0.67 -13.06
C TYR A 280 7.71 -0.69 -14.32
N LEU A 281 8.12 -1.87 -14.82
CA LEU A 281 8.84 -2.02 -16.07
C LEU A 281 8.01 -1.56 -17.28
N GLU A 282 6.68 -1.73 -17.21
CA GLU A 282 5.75 -1.27 -18.25
C GLU A 282 5.76 0.27 -18.43
N SER A 283 6.33 1.00 -17.49
CA SER A 283 6.49 2.46 -17.54
C SER A 283 7.85 2.92 -18.07
N ILE A 284 8.79 2.00 -18.31
CA ILE A 284 10.09 2.26 -18.89
C ILE A 284 9.90 2.31 -20.41
N GLN A 285 10.35 3.38 -21.03
CA GLN A 285 10.29 3.57 -22.50
C GLN A 285 11.57 3.06 -23.16
N ASP A 286 11.54 2.87 -24.46
CA ASP A 286 12.69 2.36 -25.20
C ASP A 286 13.90 3.29 -25.07
N GLU A 287 13.68 4.60 -24.99
CA GLU A 287 14.74 5.59 -24.78
C GLU A 287 15.43 5.38 -23.40
N ASP A 288 14.63 5.11 -22.34
CA ASP A 288 15.18 4.79 -21.00
C ASP A 288 16.05 3.51 -21.08
N ILE A 289 15.61 2.48 -21.85
CA ILE A 289 16.33 1.21 -22.02
C ILE A 289 17.66 1.42 -22.72
N LEU A 290 17.67 2.22 -23.78
CA LEU A 290 18.90 2.56 -24.52
C LEU A 290 19.89 3.31 -23.63
N GLU A 291 19.42 4.29 -22.86
CA GLU A 291 20.25 5.05 -21.92
C GLU A 291 20.85 4.16 -20.84
N ILE A 292 20.05 3.27 -20.24
CA ILE A 292 20.52 2.29 -19.25
C ILE A 292 21.55 1.35 -19.91
N GLY A 293 21.26 0.82 -21.09
CA GLY A 293 22.17 -0.06 -21.82
C GLY A 293 23.52 0.58 -22.11
N CYS A 294 23.51 1.86 -22.50
CA CYS A 294 24.76 2.61 -22.67
C CYS A 294 25.52 2.75 -21.35
N LYS A 295 24.85 3.14 -20.24
CA LYS A 295 25.48 3.35 -18.93
C LYS A 295 26.02 2.07 -18.30
N THR A 296 25.40 0.93 -18.56
CA THR A 296 25.75 -0.39 -17.99
C THR A 296 26.60 -1.24 -18.92
N SER A 297 27.06 -0.68 -20.04
CA SER A 297 27.91 -1.39 -20.99
C SER A 297 29.16 -1.96 -20.29
N PRO A 298 29.47 -3.26 -20.47
CA PRO A 298 30.65 -3.87 -19.84
C PRO A 298 31.97 -3.17 -20.22
N LEU A 299 32.00 -2.55 -21.40
CA LEU A 299 33.22 -1.88 -21.89
C LEU A 299 33.49 -0.52 -21.22
N ILE A 300 32.48 0.10 -20.58
CA ILE A 300 32.68 1.36 -19.85
C ILE A 300 33.59 1.16 -18.63
N SER A 301 33.47 0.02 -17.96
CA SER A 301 34.33 -0.32 -16.82
C SER A 301 35.74 -0.78 -17.22
N LEU A 302 35.90 -1.22 -18.48
CA LEU A 302 37.15 -1.64 -19.06
C LEU A 302 37.78 -0.40 -19.74
N LYS A 303 38.84 0.16 -19.18
CA LYS A 303 39.60 1.25 -19.82
C LYS A 303 40.24 0.72 -21.11
N ILE A 304 39.44 0.59 -22.17
CA ILE A 304 39.96 0.20 -23.49
C ILE A 304 40.63 1.46 -24.07
N ARG A 305 41.91 1.33 -24.42
CA ARG A 305 42.69 2.35 -25.12
C ARG A 305 42.52 2.18 -26.61
#